data_9de493c9217747a27219c4a29c52ac30
#
_entry.id   9de493c9217747a27219c4a29c52ac30
#
_cell.length_a   1.000
_cell.length_b   1.000
_cell.length_c   1.000
_cell.angle_alpha   90.00
_cell.angle_beta   90.00
_cell.angle_gamma   90.00
#
_symmetry.space_group_name_H-M   'P 1'
#
loop_
_entity.id
_entity.type
_entity.pdbx_description
1 polymer ?
#
loop_
_entity_poly.entity_id
_entity_poly.type
_entity_poly.pdbx_seq_one_letter_code
_entity_poly.pdbx_strand_id
1 'polypeptide(L)'
;MKAFPAGFLWGGAIAANQVEGAWQEDGKGPSTSDMQPNGVFGELVERKEGDSALKDVAIDFYHRYPEDVALFAEMGFNCLRISIAWTRIFPNGDESTPNEAGLAFYDDLFDELAGHGITPLVTLSHYEMPWGLVKEYGGWGSRETIRCFEHYARTVFSRYQNKVKLWLTFNEINMSLHAPMTGVGLPNSSSKAEVYQAIHHQLVASALAVKACHEIIPDAKIGNMLLGGLMYPLSCKPEDVFETLQQNRSWAFFGDVQCRGAYPGYMLRYFRDNGIEIEITDADREALRTTVDFISFSYYMSGCVTADEALNEQLRGNILSMVPNPHLPSSEWGWQIDPLGLRTLLNMMWDRWQKPLFIVENGLGAKDHVEADGSIHDDYRIAYMNDHLLQMREAIEDGVEMLGYTSWGPIDLVSASKAEISKRYGFIYVDREDDGSGTLARSRKKSFFWYRDVIASNGANLE
;
A
#
# COMPACT_ATOMS: atom_id res chain seq x y z
N MET A 1 -1.34 -27.07 -10.74
CA MET A 1 -2.53 -26.33 -11.21
C MET A 1 -2.17 -25.57 -12.48
N LYS A 2 -3.05 -25.54 -13.51
CA LYS A 2 -2.77 -24.74 -14.71
C LYS A 2 -3.36 -23.33 -14.66
N ALA A 3 -4.42 -23.14 -13.91
CA ALA A 3 -5.11 -21.86 -13.75
C ALA A 3 -5.33 -21.54 -12.25
N PHE A 4 -5.54 -20.29 -11.93
CA PHE A 4 -5.85 -19.84 -10.58
C PHE A 4 -7.25 -20.30 -10.14
N PRO A 5 -7.60 -20.24 -8.84
CA PRO A 5 -8.92 -20.63 -8.36
C PRO A 5 -10.06 -19.89 -9.07
N ALA A 6 -11.22 -20.53 -9.17
CA ALA A 6 -12.41 -19.86 -9.67
C ALA A 6 -12.79 -18.68 -8.75
N GLY A 7 -13.18 -17.56 -9.36
CA GLY A 7 -13.48 -16.33 -8.61
C GLY A 7 -12.28 -15.55 -8.10
N PHE A 8 -11.07 -15.89 -8.55
CA PHE A 8 -9.86 -15.15 -8.23
C PHE A 8 -9.96 -13.69 -8.71
N LEU A 9 -9.58 -12.75 -7.84
CA LEU A 9 -9.66 -11.33 -8.12
C LEU A 9 -8.40 -10.87 -8.85
N TRP A 10 -8.58 -10.39 -10.09
CA TRP A 10 -7.53 -9.87 -10.93
C TRP A 10 -7.68 -8.37 -11.16
N GLY A 11 -6.62 -7.62 -11.03
CA GLY A 11 -6.68 -6.21 -11.35
C GLY A 11 -5.42 -5.42 -11.09
N GLY A 12 -5.61 -4.17 -10.71
CA GLY A 12 -4.55 -3.24 -10.37
C GLY A 12 -4.85 -2.45 -9.10
N ALA A 13 -3.86 -1.71 -8.63
CA ALA A 13 -3.94 -0.89 -7.44
C ALA A 13 -3.40 0.52 -7.72
N ILE A 14 -4.12 1.53 -7.27
CA ILE A 14 -3.74 2.94 -7.32
C ILE A 14 -3.97 3.59 -5.95
N ALA A 15 -3.28 4.72 -5.71
CA ALA A 15 -3.45 5.52 -4.50
C ALA A 15 -3.89 6.93 -4.87
N ALA A 16 -4.86 7.49 -4.14
CA ALA A 16 -5.43 8.81 -4.41
C ALA A 16 -4.36 9.89 -4.59
N ASN A 17 -3.41 10.00 -3.64
CA ASN A 17 -2.35 11.01 -3.70
C ASN A 17 -1.36 10.88 -4.86
N GLN A 18 -1.34 9.73 -5.55
CA GLN A 18 -0.40 9.46 -6.64
C GLN A 18 -1.05 9.56 -8.02
N VAL A 19 -2.39 9.58 -8.09
CA VAL A 19 -3.11 9.60 -9.37
C VAL A 19 -4.12 10.73 -9.51
N GLU A 20 -4.83 11.10 -8.44
CA GLU A 20 -6.01 11.97 -8.54
C GLU A 20 -5.66 13.38 -9.04
N GLY A 21 -4.66 14.03 -8.45
CA GLY A 21 -4.50 15.47 -8.62
C GLY A 21 -5.62 16.25 -7.96
N ALA A 22 -6.05 17.37 -8.55
CA ALA A 22 -7.14 18.21 -8.05
C ALA A 22 -6.99 18.48 -6.53
N TRP A 23 -5.77 18.78 -6.08
CA TRP A 23 -5.37 18.74 -4.67
C TRP A 23 -6.04 19.79 -3.78
N GLN A 24 -6.63 20.84 -4.36
CA GLN A 24 -7.39 21.88 -3.67
C GLN A 24 -8.83 22.01 -4.20
N GLU A 25 -9.26 21.14 -5.12
CA GLU A 25 -10.59 21.23 -5.72
C GLU A 25 -11.66 20.63 -4.78
N ASP A 26 -12.89 21.14 -4.94
CA ASP A 26 -14.08 20.65 -4.24
C ASP A 26 -13.93 20.58 -2.72
N GLY A 27 -13.16 21.51 -2.14
CA GLY A 27 -13.00 21.63 -0.70
C GLY A 27 -12.02 20.62 -0.08
N LYS A 28 -11.21 19.90 -0.87
CA LYS A 28 -10.15 19.04 -0.34
C LYS A 28 -9.16 19.83 0.49
N GLY A 29 -8.89 19.35 1.70
CA GLY A 29 -7.84 19.89 2.56
C GLY A 29 -6.46 19.30 2.26
N PRO A 30 -5.39 19.91 2.80
CA PRO A 30 -4.03 19.39 2.64
C PRO A 30 -3.80 18.16 3.52
N SER A 31 -3.00 17.22 2.99
CA SER A 31 -2.55 16.01 3.68
C SER A 31 -1.04 16.04 3.95
N THR A 32 -0.55 15.07 4.74
CA THR A 32 0.90 14.85 4.91
C THR A 32 1.61 14.61 3.58
N SER A 33 0.94 13.96 2.61
CA SER A 33 1.50 13.74 1.28
C SER A 33 1.68 15.05 0.50
N ASP A 34 0.78 16.00 0.66
CA ASP A 34 0.87 17.33 0.03
C ASP A 34 2.02 18.16 0.63
N MET A 35 2.35 17.93 1.92
CA MET A 35 3.48 18.55 2.61
C MET A 35 4.81 17.83 2.37
N GLN A 36 4.83 16.76 1.60
CA GLN A 36 6.02 16.03 1.15
C GLN A 36 6.10 16.00 -0.39
N PRO A 37 6.29 17.18 -1.04
CA PRO A 37 6.23 17.30 -2.50
C PRO A 37 7.31 16.49 -3.22
N ASN A 38 8.39 16.13 -2.54
CA ASN A 38 9.51 15.34 -3.04
C ASN A 38 9.44 13.85 -2.61
N GLY A 39 8.26 13.38 -2.20
CA GLY A 39 8.02 11.99 -1.80
C GLY A 39 8.22 11.72 -0.31
N VAL A 40 7.91 10.48 0.10
CA VAL A 40 7.84 10.06 1.51
C VAL A 40 9.18 10.14 2.26
N PHE A 41 10.31 10.14 1.56
CA PHE A 41 11.65 10.33 2.11
C PHE A 41 12.18 11.75 1.89
N GLY A 42 11.38 12.63 1.26
CA GLY A 42 11.70 14.03 1.08
C GLY A 42 11.50 14.87 2.36
N GLU A 43 12.01 16.09 2.32
CA GLU A 43 11.79 17.04 3.41
C GLU A 43 10.31 17.44 3.49
N LEU A 44 9.85 17.70 4.70
CA LEU A 44 8.56 18.31 4.95
C LEU A 44 8.62 19.79 4.57
N VAL A 45 7.71 20.21 3.70
CA VAL A 45 7.64 21.59 3.21
C VAL A 45 6.25 22.16 3.48
N GLU A 46 6.16 23.21 4.30
CA GLU A 46 4.91 23.94 4.44
C GLU A 46 4.67 24.74 3.16
N ARG A 47 3.64 24.34 2.41
CA ARG A 47 3.34 24.90 1.10
C ARG A 47 2.69 26.28 1.22
N LYS A 48 3.11 27.19 0.35
CA LYS A 48 2.60 28.57 0.25
C LYS A 48 1.80 28.73 -1.04
N GLU A 49 1.00 29.80 -1.10
CA GLU A 49 0.31 30.19 -2.32
C GLU A 49 1.31 30.36 -3.48
N GLY A 50 1.05 29.70 -4.60
CA GLY A 50 1.93 29.68 -5.76
C GLY A 50 2.94 28.54 -5.82
N ASP A 51 3.14 27.78 -4.74
CA ASP A 51 3.96 26.56 -4.77
C ASP A 51 3.25 25.50 -5.60
N SER A 52 4.03 24.74 -6.39
CA SER A 52 3.53 23.63 -7.19
C SER A 52 4.31 22.35 -6.92
N ALA A 53 3.64 21.21 -7.03
CA ALA A 53 4.23 19.90 -6.97
C ALA A 53 3.64 18.98 -8.05
N LEU A 54 4.38 17.95 -8.44
CA LEU A 54 3.93 17.02 -9.48
C LEU A 54 2.58 16.37 -9.13
N LYS A 55 2.38 16.06 -7.85
CA LYS A 55 1.13 15.47 -7.33
C LYS A 55 -0.08 16.39 -7.38
N ASP A 56 0.07 17.70 -7.57
CA ASP A 56 -1.07 18.64 -7.63
C ASP A 56 -2.00 18.35 -8.79
N VAL A 57 -1.43 17.84 -9.86
CA VAL A 57 -2.14 17.35 -11.05
C VAL A 57 -2.02 15.82 -11.14
N ALA A 58 -0.91 15.26 -10.69
CA ALA A 58 -0.58 13.85 -10.83
C ALA A 58 -0.81 13.35 -12.27
N ILE A 59 -1.73 12.42 -12.48
CA ILE A 59 -2.17 12.02 -13.83
C ILE A 59 -3.59 12.47 -14.15
N ASP A 60 -4.12 13.39 -13.33
CA ASP A 60 -5.46 13.95 -13.47
C ASP A 60 -6.59 12.90 -13.46
N PHE A 61 -6.42 11.87 -12.64
CA PHE A 61 -7.41 10.81 -12.49
C PHE A 61 -8.75 11.35 -11.98
N TYR A 62 -8.73 12.40 -11.16
CA TYR A 62 -9.94 13.03 -10.62
C TYR A 62 -10.95 13.41 -11.72
N HIS A 63 -10.47 13.96 -12.84
CA HIS A 63 -11.31 14.35 -13.97
C HIS A 63 -11.40 13.28 -15.06
N ARG A 64 -10.42 12.35 -15.12
CA ARG A 64 -10.27 11.39 -16.22
C ARG A 64 -10.54 9.94 -15.85
N TYR A 65 -11.05 9.68 -14.63
CA TYR A 65 -11.32 8.31 -14.18
C TYR A 65 -12.22 7.51 -15.14
N PRO A 66 -13.23 8.07 -15.86
CA PRO A 66 -14.01 7.25 -16.77
C PRO A 66 -13.17 6.68 -17.93
N GLU A 67 -12.23 7.46 -18.46
CA GLU A 67 -11.28 7.00 -19.48
C GLU A 67 -10.38 5.87 -18.94
N ASP A 68 -9.82 6.09 -17.75
CA ASP A 68 -8.90 5.14 -17.13
C ASP A 68 -9.60 3.83 -16.71
N VAL A 69 -10.81 3.92 -16.15
CA VAL A 69 -11.64 2.75 -15.81
C VAL A 69 -12.02 1.94 -17.04
N ALA A 70 -12.34 2.60 -18.16
CA ALA A 70 -12.59 1.91 -19.43
C ALA A 70 -11.37 1.13 -19.93
N LEU A 71 -10.16 1.66 -19.76
CA LEU A 71 -8.90 0.95 -20.08
C LEU A 71 -8.67 -0.25 -19.14
N PHE A 72 -8.98 -0.14 -17.85
CA PHE A 72 -8.91 -1.25 -16.92
C PHE A 72 -9.92 -2.35 -17.27
N ALA A 73 -11.13 -1.98 -17.66
CA ALA A 73 -12.14 -2.92 -18.15
C ALA A 73 -11.70 -3.64 -19.42
N GLU A 74 -11.06 -2.93 -20.37
CA GLU A 74 -10.48 -3.51 -21.58
C GLU A 74 -9.39 -4.55 -21.23
N MET A 75 -8.60 -4.33 -20.18
CA MET A 75 -7.65 -5.33 -19.67
C MET A 75 -8.33 -6.52 -18.98
N GLY A 76 -9.64 -6.47 -18.76
CA GLY A 76 -10.39 -7.55 -18.11
C GLY A 76 -10.32 -7.53 -16.58
N PHE A 77 -10.02 -6.39 -15.96
CA PHE A 77 -10.05 -6.27 -14.50
C PHE A 77 -11.43 -6.63 -13.95
N ASN A 78 -11.45 -7.46 -12.92
CA ASN A 78 -12.64 -7.70 -12.10
C ASN A 78 -12.51 -7.09 -10.68
N CYS A 79 -11.33 -6.50 -10.38
CA CYS A 79 -11.06 -5.79 -9.12
C CYS A 79 -10.15 -4.58 -9.39
N LEU A 80 -10.45 -3.45 -8.76
CA LEU A 80 -9.55 -2.30 -8.69
C LEU A 80 -9.38 -1.88 -7.24
N ARG A 81 -8.13 -1.88 -6.76
CA ARG A 81 -7.82 -1.30 -5.46
C ARG A 81 -7.60 0.21 -5.63
N ILE A 82 -8.31 0.98 -4.82
CA ILE A 82 -8.17 2.43 -4.72
C ILE A 82 -8.02 2.85 -3.26
N SER A 83 -7.63 4.08 -3.00
CA SER A 83 -7.76 4.69 -1.68
C SER A 83 -8.73 5.87 -1.72
N ILE A 84 -9.36 6.16 -0.59
CA ILE A 84 -10.11 7.40 -0.38
C ILE A 84 -9.14 8.42 0.24
N ALA A 85 -9.01 9.60 -0.36
CA ALA A 85 -8.30 10.71 0.27
C ALA A 85 -9.14 11.20 1.46
N TRP A 86 -8.68 10.94 2.68
CA TRP A 86 -9.36 11.36 3.92
C TRP A 86 -9.70 12.85 3.90
N THR A 87 -8.80 13.68 3.39
CA THR A 87 -8.96 15.14 3.28
C THR A 87 -9.98 15.62 2.24
N ARG A 88 -10.47 14.74 1.34
CA ARG A 88 -11.65 15.05 0.53
C ARG A 88 -12.94 14.94 1.34
N ILE A 89 -12.97 14.07 2.34
CA ILE A 89 -14.15 13.80 3.17
C ILE A 89 -14.18 14.71 4.40
N PHE A 90 -13.04 14.85 5.09
CA PHE A 90 -12.83 15.74 6.22
C PHE A 90 -11.55 16.54 5.99
N PRO A 91 -11.63 17.77 5.47
CA PRO A 91 -10.49 18.56 5.02
C PRO A 91 -9.40 18.79 6.09
N ASN A 92 -9.78 19.00 7.35
CA ASN A 92 -8.86 19.10 8.50
C ASN A 92 -8.76 17.81 9.33
N GLY A 93 -9.73 16.89 9.13
CA GLY A 93 -9.77 15.58 9.75
C GLY A 93 -10.65 15.46 10.99
N ASP A 94 -11.08 16.55 11.61
CA ASP A 94 -11.83 16.60 12.87
C ASP A 94 -13.21 17.26 12.75
N GLU A 95 -13.64 17.62 11.55
CA GLU A 95 -14.96 18.20 11.32
C GLU A 95 -16.07 17.23 11.75
N SER A 96 -17.18 17.79 12.23
CA SER A 96 -18.36 17.02 12.58
C SER A 96 -19.22 16.63 11.37
N THR A 97 -19.06 17.34 10.25
CA THR A 97 -19.84 17.16 9.03
C THR A 97 -18.90 16.91 7.86
N PRO A 98 -19.13 15.84 7.07
CA PRO A 98 -18.28 15.53 5.91
C PRO A 98 -18.50 16.52 4.77
N ASN A 99 -17.48 16.66 3.92
CA ASN A 99 -17.56 17.38 2.67
C ASN A 99 -18.33 16.55 1.62
N GLU A 100 -19.53 17.01 1.26
CA GLU A 100 -20.41 16.29 0.34
C GLU A 100 -19.81 16.15 -1.08
N ALA A 101 -19.07 17.16 -1.56
CA ALA A 101 -18.43 17.08 -2.88
C ALA A 101 -17.40 15.93 -2.94
N GLY A 102 -16.63 15.74 -1.87
CA GLY A 102 -15.70 14.62 -1.78
C GLY A 102 -16.41 13.26 -1.73
N LEU A 103 -17.52 13.16 -0.98
CA LEU A 103 -18.33 11.94 -0.95
C LEU A 103 -18.94 11.63 -2.33
N ALA A 104 -19.44 12.65 -3.04
CA ALA A 104 -20.05 12.49 -4.36
C ALA A 104 -19.03 12.01 -5.41
N PHE A 105 -17.80 12.52 -5.39
CA PHE A 105 -16.74 12.07 -6.30
C PHE A 105 -16.53 10.55 -6.20
N TYR A 106 -16.44 10.00 -4.99
CA TYR A 106 -16.25 8.56 -4.83
C TYR A 106 -17.52 7.77 -5.12
N ASP A 107 -18.75 8.35 -4.92
CA ASP A 107 -19.98 7.72 -5.40
C ASP A 107 -19.93 7.48 -6.91
N ASP A 108 -19.55 8.52 -7.67
CA ASP A 108 -19.50 8.47 -9.13
C ASP A 108 -18.41 7.50 -9.60
N LEU A 109 -17.24 7.48 -8.94
CA LEU A 109 -16.17 6.53 -9.24
C LEU A 109 -16.61 5.07 -9.00
N PHE A 110 -17.30 4.79 -7.89
CA PHE A 110 -17.78 3.44 -7.61
C PHE A 110 -18.88 3.01 -8.57
N ASP A 111 -19.75 3.93 -9.00
CA ASP A 111 -20.78 3.66 -10.00
C ASP A 111 -20.17 3.36 -11.38
N GLU A 112 -19.10 4.08 -11.75
CA GLU A 112 -18.34 3.81 -12.98
C GLU A 112 -17.70 2.42 -12.94
N LEU A 113 -17.04 2.06 -11.83
CA LEU A 113 -16.46 0.73 -11.65
C LEU A 113 -17.54 -0.38 -11.74
N ALA A 114 -18.67 -0.18 -11.08
CA ALA A 114 -19.80 -1.12 -11.11
C ALA A 114 -20.37 -1.26 -12.53
N GLY A 115 -20.46 -0.17 -13.30
CA GLY A 115 -20.88 -0.16 -14.70
C GLY A 115 -20.01 -1.06 -15.59
N HIS A 116 -18.75 -1.24 -15.25
CA HIS A 116 -17.78 -2.11 -15.92
C HIS A 116 -17.63 -3.50 -15.27
N GLY A 117 -18.36 -3.80 -14.20
CA GLY A 117 -18.24 -5.07 -13.47
C GLY A 117 -16.95 -5.20 -12.67
N ILE A 118 -16.30 -4.10 -12.32
CA ILE A 118 -15.06 -4.05 -11.53
C ILE A 118 -15.39 -3.85 -10.05
N THR A 119 -15.01 -4.80 -9.21
CA THR A 119 -15.20 -4.73 -7.76
C THR A 119 -14.21 -3.76 -7.13
N PRO A 120 -14.64 -2.73 -6.39
CA PRO A 120 -13.73 -1.87 -5.65
C PRO A 120 -13.18 -2.58 -4.40
N LEU A 121 -11.86 -2.52 -4.21
CA LEU A 121 -11.15 -2.82 -2.97
C LEU A 121 -10.62 -1.48 -2.43
N VAL A 122 -11.16 -1.02 -1.30
CA VAL A 122 -10.96 0.37 -0.86
C VAL A 122 -10.07 0.44 0.37
N THR A 123 -8.96 1.17 0.26
CA THR A 123 -8.08 1.50 1.38
C THR A 123 -8.55 2.81 2.03
N LEU A 124 -8.82 2.78 3.34
CA LEU A 124 -9.27 3.95 4.10
C LEU A 124 -8.20 5.04 4.18
N SER A 125 -6.94 4.68 4.37
CA SER A 125 -5.84 5.64 4.45
C SER A 125 -4.59 5.12 3.75
N HIS A 126 -4.10 5.88 2.75
CA HIS A 126 -2.92 5.55 1.96
C HIS A 126 -1.92 6.71 1.98
N TYR A 127 -1.17 6.86 3.09
CA TYR A 127 -0.16 7.90 3.28
C TYR A 127 -0.68 9.34 3.19
N GLU A 128 -1.96 9.55 3.47
CA GLU A 128 -2.66 10.84 3.34
C GLU A 128 -3.40 11.21 4.62
N MET A 129 -2.66 11.36 5.71
CA MET A 129 -3.23 11.89 6.94
C MET A 129 -3.57 13.37 6.77
N PRO A 130 -4.76 13.86 7.21
CA PRO A 130 -5.07 15.28 7.20
C PRO A 130 -4.00 16.11 7.93
N TRP A 131 -3.48 17.13 7.25
CA TRP A 131 -2.47 18.01 7.84
C TRP A 131 -3.00 18.77 9.07
N GLY A 132 -4.31 19.03 9.12
CA GLY A 132 -4.98 19.60 10.29
C GLY A 132 -4.76 18.77 11.56
N LEU A 133 -4.86 17.44 11.47
CA LEU A 133 -4.63 16.55 12.61
C LEU A 133 -3.17 16.54 13.08
N VAL A 134 -2.23 16.73 12.15
CA VAL A 134 -0.80 16.84 12.51
C VAL A 134 -0.55 18.14 13.28
N LYS A 135 -1.12 19.26 12.82
CA LYS A 135 -0.94 20.57 13.46
C LYS A 135 -1.64 20.66 14.81
N GLU A 136 -2.87 20.19 14.89
CA GLU A 136 -3.69 20.37 16.10
C GLU A 136 -3.38 19.30 17.16
N TYR A 137 -3.16 18.06 16.77
CA TYR A 137 -3.07 16.94 17.70
C TYR A 137 -1.69 16.23 17.70
N GLY A 138 -0.75 16.61 16.80
CA GLY A 138 0.51 15.89 16.66
C GLY A 138 0.33 14.50 16.01
N GLY A 139 -0.58 14.41 15.05
CA GLY A 139 -0.83 13.19 14.30
C GLY A 139 -1.33 12.04 15.18
N TRP A 140 -0.85 10.82 14.92
CA TRP A 140 -1.19 9.63 15.70
C TRP A 140 -0.57 9.60 17.11
N GLY A 141 0.27 10.59 17.47
CA GLY A 141 0.73 10.78 18.84
C GLY A 141 -0.42 11.03 19.81
N SER A 142 -1.54 11.56 19.36
CA SER A 142 -2.73 11.81 20.16
C SER A 142 -3.79 10.72 19.99
N ARG A 143 -4.43 10.34 21.10
CA ARG A 143 -5.60 9.44 21.08
C ARG A 143 -6.83 10.03 20.38
N GLU A 144 -6.91 11.37 20.28
CA GLU A 144 -7.99 12.05 19.58
C GLU A 144 -8.06 11.66 18.11
N THR A 145 -6.91 11.37 17.50
CA THR A 145 -6.84 10.88 16.11
C THR A 145 -7.55 9.54 15.93
N ILE A 146 -7.60 8.68 16.96
CA ILE A 146 -8.39 7.43 16.93
C ILE A 146 -9.88 7.76 16.70
N ARG A 147 -10.41 8.73 17.45
CA ARG A 147 -11.81 9.16 17.32
C ARG A 147 -12.09 9.77 15.95
N CYS A 148 -11.18 10.62 15.46
CA CYS A 148 -11.31 11.22 14.13
C CYS A 148 -11.33 10.16 13.03
N PHE A 149 -10.45 9.16 13.10
CA PHE A 149 -10.40 8.09 12.12
C PHE A 149 -11.63 7.18 12.19
N GLU A 150 -12.13 6.84 13.39
CA GLU A 150 -13.35 6.05 13.52
C GLU A 150 -14.55 6.81 12.94
N HIS A 151 -14.65 8.12 13.18
CA HIS A 151 -15.70 8.96 12.60
C HIS A 151 -15.64 8.96 11.06
N TYR A 152 -14.45 9.13 10.49
CA TYR A 152 -14.21 9.05 9.06
C TYR A 152 -14.60 7.68 8.51
N ALA A 153 -14.12 6.60 9.12
CA ALA A 153 -14.41 5.24 8.68
C ALA A 153 -15.92 4.94 8.69
N ARG A 154 -16.62 5.28 9.78
CA ARG A 154 -18.07 5.12 9.88
C ARG A 154 -18.83 5.92 8.81
N THR A 155 -18.36 7.14 8.51
CA THR A 155 -18.95 7.98 7.47
C THR A 155 -18.88 7.31 6.10
N VAL A 156 -17.70 6.86 5.68
CA VAL A 156 -17.53 6.24 4.36
C VAL A 156 -18.16 4.86 4.29
N PHE A 157 -18.15 4.07 5.35
CA PHE A 157 -18.87 2.79 5.39
C PHE A 157 -20.37 3.00 5.23
N SER A 158 -20.96 3.96 5.94
CA SER A 158 -22.38 4.27 5.84
C SER A 158 -22.76 4.77 4.44
N ARG A 159 -21.93 5.65 3.85
CA ARG A 159 -22.17 6.18 2.51
C ARG A 159 -22.13 5.10 1.44
N TYR A 160 -21.11 4.24 1.48
CA TYR A 160 -20.81 3.29 0.41
C TYR A 160 -21.22 1.83 0.71
N GLN A 161 -22.02 1.58 1.74
CA GLN A 161 -22.41 0.24 2.20
C GLN A 161 -23.01 -0.67 1.11
N ASN A 162 -23.66 -0.07 0.09
CA ASN A 162 -24.24 -0.79 -1.04
C ASN A 162 -23.32 -0.93 -2.25
N LYS A 163 -22.16 -0.23 -2.25
CA LYS A 163 -21.23 -0.15 -3.39
C LYS A 163 -19.92 -0.89 -3.12
N VAL A 164 -19.44 -0.88 -1.88
CA VAL A 164 -18.12 -1.42 -1.51
C VAL A 164 -18.26 -2.50 -0.45
N LYS A 165 -17.67 -3.67 -0.73
CA LYS A 165 -17.70 -4.85 0.16
C LYS A 165 -16.31 -5.35 0.55
N LEU A 166 -15.26 -4.78 -0.05
CA LEU A 166 -13.86 -5.11 0.25
C LEU A 166 -13.12 -3.85 0.71
N TRP A 167 -12.57 -3.92 1.92
CA TRP A 167 -11.93 -2.78 2.56
C TRP A 167 -10.55 -3.12 3.11
N LEU A 168 -9.68 -2.12 3.20
CA LEU A 168 -8.38 -2.16 3.89
C LEU A 168 -8.28 -0.96 4.83
N THR A 169 -7.68 -1.14 6.01
CA THR A 169 -7.57 -0.05 6.98
C THR A 169 -6.50 0.96 6.60
N PHE A 170 -5.23 0.59 6.70
CA PHE A 170 -4.08 1.45 6.39
C PHE A 170 -3.18 0.79 5.37
N ASN A 171 -2.69 1.57 4.41
CA ASN A 171 -1.65 1.11 3.51
C ASN A 171 -0.33 0.95 4.26
N GLU A 172 0.33 -0.19 4.06
CA GLU A 172 1.66 -0.50 4.60
C GLU A 172 1.87 0.07 6.01
N ILE A 173 0.97 -0.30 6.95
CA ILE A 173 0.96 0.24 8.31
C ILE A 173 2.33 0.14 9.01
N ASN A 174 3.14 -0.84 8.63
CA ASN A 174 4.48 -1.05 9.14
C ASN A 174 5.54 -0.08 8.58
N MET A 175 5.22 0.70 7.52
CA MET A 175 6.09 1.81 7.08
C MET A 175 6.22 2.92 8.12
N SER A 176 5.34 2.99 9.09
CA SER A 176 5.42 3.94 10.22
C SER A 176 6.74 3.87 10.99
N LEU A 177 7.43 2.73 10.97
CA LEU A 177 8.76 2.57 11.57
C LEU A 177 9.89 3.19 10.74
N HIS A 178 9.71 3.31 9.43
CA HIS A 178 10.73 3.80 8.48
C HIS A 178 10.51 5.24 8.05
N ALA A 179 9.26 5.67 8.00
CA ALA A 179 8.83 7.01 7.60
C ALA A 179 7.74 7.54 8.56
N PRO A 180 8.10 7.94 9.79
CA PRO A 180 7.12 8.36 10.81
C PRO A 180 6.19 9.49 10.35
N MET A 181 6.69 10.48 9.60
CA MET A 181 5.83 11.57 9.10
C MET A 181 4.75 11.04 8.16
N THR A 182 5.12 10.17 7.23
CA THR A 182 4.18 9.55 6.28
C THR A 182 3.21 8.60 6.95
N GLY A 183 3.70 7.75 7.85
CA GLY A 183 2.91 6.68 8.47
C GLY A 183 2.05 7.15 9.64
N VAL A 184 2.58 7.99 10.53
CA VAL A 184 1.91 8.38 11.78
C VAL A 184 1.87 9.90 12.04
N GLY A 185 2.31 10.73 11.10
CA GLY A 185 2.27 12.19 11.24
C GLY A 185 3.21 12.75 12.30
N LEU A 186 4.28 12.02 12.64
CA LEU A 186 5.29 12.46 13.59
C LEU A 186 6.58 12.87 12.87
N PRO A 187 7.32 13.85 13.41
CA PRO A 187 8.65 14.18 12.89
C PRO A 187 9.56 12.94 12.82
N ASN A 188 10.40 12.86 11.79
CA ASN A 188 11.37 11.76 11.64
C ASN A 188 12.41 11.72 12.78
N SER A 189 12.53 12.80 13.55
CA SER A 189 13.36 12.90 14.76
C SER A 189 12.71 12.40 16.04
N SER A 190 11.44 11.96 15.98
CA SER A 190 10.71 11.45 17.15
C SER A 190 11.38 10.23 17.75
N SER A 191 11.29 10.09 19.07
CA SER A 191 11.83 8.95 19.79
C SER A 191 11.10 7.65 19.41
N LYS A 192 11.77 6.51 19.60
CA LYS A 192 11.12 5.20 19.39
C LYS A 192 9.85 5.03 20.22
N ALA A 193 9.82 5.52 21.45
CA ALA A 193 8.65 5.44 22.33
C ALA A 193 7.46 6.21 21.75
N GLU A 194 7.69 7.44 21.25
CA GLU A 194 6.64 8.25 20.59
C GLU A 194 6.12 7.56 19.33
N VAL A 195 7.01 7.02 18.49
CA VAL A 195 6.61 6.31 17.27
C VAL A 195 5.81 5.05 17.59
N TYR A 196 6.25 4.23 18.56
CA TYR A 196 5.50 3.03 18.96
C TYR A 196 4.16 3.36 19.64
N GLN A 197 4.07 4.47 20.40
CA GLN A 197 2.80 4.93 20.93
C GLN A 197 1.84 5.34 19.81
N ALA A 198 2.31 6.07 18.82
CA ALA A 198 1.51 6.46 17.66
C ALA A 198 1.07 5.23 16.83
N ILE A 199 1.94 4.26 16.62
CA ILE A 199 1.61 2.96 16.00
C ILE A 199 0.54 2.23 16.81
N HIS A 200 0.63 2.24 18.14
CA HIS A 200 -0.40 1.64 18.98
C HIS A 200 -1.78 2.28 18.75
N HIS A 201 -1.85 3.61 18.72
CA HIS A 201 -3.09 4.33 18.44
C HIS A 201 -3.64 3.97 17.04
N GLN A 202 -2.77 3.83 16.04
CA GLN A 202 -3.16 3.43 14.68
C GLN A 202 -3.68 1.98 14.63
N LEU A 203 -3.07 1.05 15.39
CA LEU A 203 -3.55 -0.34 15.52
C LEU A 203 -4.93 -0.40 16.20
N VAL A 204 -5.14 0.41 17.24
CA VAL A 204 -6.45 0.52 17.90
C VAL A 204 -7.50 1.08 16.93
N ALA A 205 -7.16 2.14 16.19
CA ALA A 205 -8.05 2.73 15.19
C ALA A 205 -8.38 1.72 14.06
N SER A 206 -7.41 0.92 13.64
CA SER A 206 -7.62 -0.18 12.68
C SER A 206 -8.65 -1.19 13.20
N ALA A 207 -8.52 -1.63 14.45
CA ALA A 207 -9.45 -2.59 15.07
C ALA A 207 -10.87 -1.99 15.22
N LEU A 208 -10.99 -0.72 15.61
CA LEU A 208 -12.28 -0.02 15.68
C LEU A 208 -12.92 0.15 14.30
N ALA A 209 -12.13 0.41 13.25
CA ALA A 209 -12.64 0.45 11.89
C ALA A 209 -13.14 -0.94 11.42
N VAL A 210 -12.44 -2.03 11.76
CA VAL A 210 -12.91 -3.40 11.48
C VAL A 210 -14.27 -3.64 12.15
N LYS A 211 -14.41 -3.28 13.43
CA LYS A 211 -15.66 -3.40 14.16
C LYS A 211 -16.78 -2.58 13.51
N ALA A 212 -16.50 -1.32 13.18
CA ALA A 212 -17.48 -0.43 12.53
C ALA A 212 -17.90 -0.95 11.15
N CYS A 213 -16.99 -1.52 10.37
CA CYS A 213 -17.28 -2.14 9.09
C CYS A 213 -18.30 -3.26 9.24
N HIS A 214 -18.07 -4.20 10.15
CA HIS A 214 -18.98 -5.32 10.37
C HIS A 214 -20.33 -4.91 10.97
N GLU A 215 -20.37 -3.85 11.78
CA GLU A 215 -21.62 -3.29 12.31
C GLU A 215 -22.48 -2.64 11.21
N ILE A 216 -21.86 -1.92 10.26
CA ILE A 216 -22.54 -1.14 9.23
C ILE A 216 -22.79 -2.00 7.98
N ILE A 217 -21.84 -2.85 7.62
CA ILE A 217 -21.84 -3.67 6.41
C ILE A 217 -21.56 -5.14 6.78
N PRO A 218 -22.52 -5.88 7.32
CA PRO A 218 -22.27 -7.23 7.88
C PRO A 218 -21.71 -8.25 6.89
N ASP A 219 -21.92 -8.05 5.59
CA ASP A 219 -21.44 -8.91 4.50
C ASP A 219 -20.09 -8.44 3.88
N ALA A 220 -19.52 -7.34 4.39
CA ALA A 220 -18.22 -6.87 3.94
C ALA A 220 -17.07 -7.68 4.54
N LYS A 221 -15.92 -7.63 3.86
CA LYS A 221 -14.64 -8.12 4.35
C LYS A 221 -13.66 -6.95 4.45
N ILE A 222 -12.95 -6.89 5.58
CA ILE A 222 -11.95 -5.86 5.83
C ILE A 222 -10.63 -6.49 6.26
N GLY A 223 -9.56 -6.15 5.54
CA GLY A 223 -8.19 -6.61 5.78
C GLY A 223 -7.29 -5.52 6.33
N ASN A 224 -6.10 -5.95 6.74
CA ASN A 224 -4.96 -5.08 6.92
C ASN A 224 -4.16 -4.95 5.62
N MET A 225 -3.14 -4.08 5.61
CA MET A 225 -2.20 -4.05 4.50
C MET A 225 -0.78 -3.80 5.04
N LEU A 226 0.12 -4.71 4.72
CA LEU A 226 1.51 -4.73 5.18
C LEU A 226 2.48 -4.48 4.01
N LEU A 227 3.57 -3.77 4.25
CA LEU A 227 4.75 -3.90 3.41
C LEU A 227 5.33 -5.30 3.63
N GLY A 228 5.24 -6.16 2.63
CA GLY A 228 5.78 -7.51 2.67
C GLY A 228 7.27 -7.50 2.38
N GLY A 229 8.08 -7.53 3.43
CA GLY A 229 9.53 -7.60 3.36
C GLY A 229 10.04 -8.97 3.78
N LEU A 230 10.73 -9.68 2.88
CA LEU A 230 11.42 -10.92 3.23
C LEU A 230 12.90 -10.63 3.42
N MET A 231 13.42 -10.97 4.59
CA MET A 231 14.84 -10.93 4.89
C MET A 231 15.42 -12.32 4.92
N TYR A 232 16.57 -12.50 4.26
CA TYR A 232 17.40 -13.69 4.32
C TYR A 232 18.61 -13.44 5.22
N PRO A 233 19.15 -14.48 5.89
CA PRO A 233 20.46 -14.37 6.52
C PRO A 233 21.53 -14.23 5.44
N LEU A 234 22.46 -13.27 5.61
CA LEU A 234 23.59 -13.10 4.69
C LEU A 234 24.49 -14.35 4.67
N SER A 235 24.55 -15.06 5.79
CA SER A 235 25.27 -16.31 5.91
C SER A 235 24.52 -17.33 6.79
N CYS A 236 24.97 -18.59 6.78
CA CYS A 236 24.41 -19.64 7.66
C CYS A 236 24.93 -19.57 9.11
N LYS A 237 25.61 -18.50 9.52
CA LYS A 237 26.00 -18.30 10.93
C LYS A 237 24.75 -18.22 11.80
N PRO A 238 24.70 -18.91 12.96
CA PRO A 238 23.53 -18.85 13.86
C PRO A 238 23.14 -17.43 14.24
N GLU A 239 24.09 -16.51 14.37
CA GLU A 239 23.87 -15.10 14.70
C GLU A 239 23.13 -14.38 13.55
N ASP A 240 23.51 -14.60 12.28
CA ASP A 240 22.83 -14.04 11.12
C ASP A 240 21.40 -14.59 10.99
N VAL A 241 21.23 -15.89 11.22
CA VAL A 241 19.89 -16.53 11.19
C VAL A 241 18.99 -15.97 12.28
N PHE A 242 19.52 -15.76 13.50
CA PHE A 242 18.73 -15.20 14.59
C PHE A 242 18.40 -13.71 14.35
N GLU A 243 19.37 -12.93 13.84
CA GLU A 243 19.12 -11.53 13.48
C GLU A 243 18.05 -11.43 12.38
N THR A 244 18.10 -12.31 11.38
CA THR A 244 17.06 -12.42 10.35
C THR A 244 15.67 -12.66 10.92
N LEU A 245 15.57 -13.55 11.93
CA LEU A 245 14.32 -13.78 12.64
C LEU A 245 13.82 -12.48 13.33
N GLN A 246 14.72 -11.73 13.96
CA GLN A 246 14.37 -10.49 14.64
C GLN A 246 13.91 -9.40 13.65
N GLN A 247 14.60 -9.26 12.53
CA GLN A 247 14.22 -8.31 11.48
C GLN A 247 12.87 -8.68 10.84
N ASN A 248 12.63 -9.96 10.55
CA ASN A 248 11.31 -10.41 10.05
C ASN A 248 10.20 -10.18 11.09
N ARG A 249 10.48 -10.25 12.38
CA ARG A 249 9.51 -9.95 13.45
C ARG A 249 9.19 -8.46 13.54
N SER A 250 10.11 -7.56 13.16
CA SER A 250 9.89 -6.11 13.25
C SER A 250 8.73 -5.62 12.38
N TRP A 251 8.47 -6.27 11.26
CA TRP A 251 7.31 -5.97 10.42
C TRP A 251 6.12 -6.90 10.72
N ALA A 252 6.38 -8.16 11.08
CA ALA A 252 5.33 -9.15 11.28
C ALA A 252 4.48 -8.89 12.53
N PHE A 253 4.97 -8.14 13.52
CA PHE A 253 4.19 -7.89 14.74
C PHE A 253 2.90 -7.10 14.46
N PHE A 254 2.87 -6.24 13.46
CA PHE A 254 1.64 -5.54 13.04
C PHE A 254 0.56 -6.56 12.65
N GLY A 255 0.93 -7.52 11.81
CA GLY A 255 0.05 -8.63 11.45
C GLY A 255 -0.33 -9.50 12.66
N ASP A 256 0.60 -9.74 13.60
CA ASP A 256 0.27 -10.48 14.83
C ASP A 256 -0.81 -9.75 15.64
N VAL A 257 -0.68 -8.44 15.83
CA VAL A 257 -1.69 -7.66 16.56
C VAL A 257 -3.03 -7.67 15.82
N GLN A 258 -3.01 -7.42 14.51
CA GLN A 258 -4.24 -7.31 13.71
C GLN A 258 -4.92 -8.67 13.45
N CYS A 259 -4.20 -9.78 13.51
CA CYS A 259 -4.73 -11.13 13.28
C CYS A 259 -5.00 -11.93 14.56
N ARG A 260 -4.30 -11.61 15.66
CA ARG A 260 -4.39 -12.33 16.94
C ARG A 260 -4.99 -11.50 18.08
N GLY A 261 -5.13 -10.20 17.88
CA GLY A 261 -5.77 -9.29 18.83
C GLY A 261 -4.93 -8.92 20.06
N ALA A 262 -3.62 -9.18 20.03
CA ALA A 262 -2.72 -8.89 21.15
C ALA A 262 -1.27 -8.72 20.69
N TYR A 263 -0.50 -7.95 21.45
CA TYR A 263 0.95 -7.86 21.25
C TYR A 263 1.64 -9.20 21.52
N PRO A 264 2.51 -9.65 20.59
CA PRO A 264 3.27 -10.89 20.81
C PRO A 264 4.35 -10.70 21.89
N GLY A 265 4.68 -11.78 22.61
CA GLY A 265 5.64 -11.76 23.71
C GLY A 265 7.03 -11.23 23.32
N TYR A 266 7.47 -11.46 22.06
CA TYR A 266 8.75 -10.92 21.57
C TYR A 266 8.74 -9.40 21.45
N MET A 267 7.59 -8.76 21.17
CA MET A 267 7.47 -7.27 21.16
C MET A 267 7.46 -6.70 22.57
N LEU A 268 6.74 -7.34 23.50
CA LEU A 268 6.76 -6.92 24.91
C LEU A 268 8.19 -7.02 25.50
N ARG A 269 8.94 -8.04 25.10
CA ARG A 269 10.35 -8.15 25.43
C ARG A 269 11.17 -7.04 24.80
N TYR A 270 10.98 -6.78 23.49
CA TYR A 270 11.70 -5.71 22.78
C TYR A 270 11.47 -4.35 23.45
N PHE A 271 10.23 -4.02 23.82
CA PHE A 271 9.92 -2.79 24.52
C PHE A 271 10.67 -2.67 25.84
N ARG A 272 10.60 -3.71 26.68
CA ARG A 272 11.31 -3.76 27.98
C ARG A 272 12.82 -3.62 27.81
N ASP A 273 13.42 -4.38 26.91
CA ASP A 273 14.86 -4.43 26.71
C ASP A 273 15.42 -3.12 26.10
N ASN A 274 14.57 -2.30 25.44
CA ASN A 274 14.90 -1.00 24.89
C ASN A 274 14.37 0.20 25.68
N GLY A 275 13.78 -0.03 26.85
CA GLY A 275 13.20 1.04 27.67
C GLY A 275 12.06 1.81 27.00
N ILE A 276 11.30 1.13 26.13
CA ILE A 276 10.15 1.69 25.43
C ILE A 276 8.90 1.45 26.28
N GLU A 277 8.34 2.53 26.79
CA GLU A 277 7.08 2.49 27.55
C GLU A 277 5.98 3.09 26.67
N ILE A 278 4.90 2.34 26.44
CA ILE A 278 3.69 2.80 25.75
C ILE A 278 2.47 2.55 26.62
N GLU A 279 1.51 3.49 26.57
CA GLU A 279 0.23 3.33 27.25
C GLU A 279 -0.68 2.41 26.43
N ILE A 280 -1.11 1.31 27.05
CA ILE A 280 -2.10 0.38 26.51
C ILE A 280 -3.21 0.22 27.54
N THR A 281 -4.36 0.84 27.29
CA THR A 281 -5.51 0.77 28.21
C THR A 281 -6.26 -0.57 28.11
N ASP A 282 -7.14 -0.87 29.06
CA ASP A 282 -8.00 -2.05 28.98
C ASP A 282 -9.00 -1.94 27.81
N ALA A 283 -9.46 -0.72 27.51
CA ALA A 283 -10.29 -0.46 26.34
C ALA A 283 -9.55 -0.76 25.03
N ASP A 284 -8.25 -0.43 24.95
CA ASP A 284 -7.42 -0.76 23.78
C ASP A 284 -7.28 -2.28 23.61
N ARG A 285 -7.04 -3.00 24.72
CA ARG A 285 -6.94 -4.47 24.71
C ARG A 285 -8.24 -5.12 24.21
N GLU A 286 -9.38 -4.57 24.62
CA GLU A 286 -10.69 -5.05 24.17
C GLU A 286 -10.91 -4.73 22.67
N ALA A 287 -10.59 -3.50 22.23
CA ALA A 287 -10.71 -3.12 20.82
C ALA A 287 -9.85 -4.01 19.91
N LEU A 288 -8.59 -4.27 20.28
CA LEU A 288 -7.65 -5.07 19.50
C LEU A 288 -8.12 -6.52 19.29
N ARG A 289 -9.02 -7.06 20.11
CA ARG A 289 -9.61 -8.41 19.89
C ARG A 289 -10.44 -8.51 18.61
N THR A 290 -10.85 -7.38 18.04
CA THR A 290 -11.50 -7.35 16.74
C THR A 290 -10.45 -7.47 15.64
N THR A 291 -10.33 -8.67 15.06
CA THR A 291 -9.28 -8.99 14.09
C THR A 291 -9.78 -8.87 12.65
N VAL A 292 -8.86 -8.67 11.73
CA VAL A 292 -9.13 -8.57 10.28
C VAL A 292 -9.63 -9.89 9.67
N ASP A 293 -10.37 -9.81 8.57
CA ASP A 293 -10.91 -10.99 7.87
C ASP A 293 -9.85 -11.68 7.01
N PHE A 294 -8.96 -10.91 6.40
CA PHE A 294 -7.89 -11.37 5.52
C PHE A 294 -6.65 -10.49 5.67
N ILE A 295 -5.54 -10.96 5.15
CA ILE A 295 -4.27 -10.23 5.16
C ILE A 295 -3.97 -9.79 3.74
N SER A 296 -3.67 -8.51 3.56
CA SER A 296 -3.13 -8.03 2.31
C SER A 296 -1.73 -7.45 2.48
N PHE A 297 -0.97 -7.43 1.41
CA PHE A 297 0.40 -6.93 1.45
C PHE A 297 0.90 -6.49 0.07
N SER A 298 1.94 -5.66 0.09
CA SER A 298 2.78 -5.35 -1.07
C SER A 298 4.00 -6.27 -1.10
N TYR A 299 4.46 -6.63 -2.29
CA TYR A 299 5.72 -7.33 -2.47
C TYR A 299 6.46 -6.76 -3.68
N TYR A 300 7.66 -6.26 -3.46
CA TYR A 300 8.49 -5.70 -4.53
C TYR A 300 9.87 -6.33 -4.58
N MET A 301 10.41 -6.71 -3.42
CA MET A 301 11.79 -7.16 -3.27
C MET A 301 12.00 -7.96 -1.98
N SER A 302 13.12 -8.65 -1.90
CA SER A 302 13.70 -9.20 -0.69
C SER A 302 15.06 -8.56 -0.39
N GLY A 303 15.65 -8.88 0.73
CA GLY A 303 16.97 -8.40 1.11
C GLY A 303 17.67 -9.37 2.06
N CYS A 304 18.92 -9.06 2.41
CA CYS A 304 19.66 -9.79 3.41
C CYS A 304 19.90 -8.95 4.66
N VAL A 305 20.23 -9.63 5.74
CA VAL A 305 20.66 -9.03 6.99
C VAL A 305 21.82 -9.84 7.59
N THR A 306 22.72 -9.19 8.29
CA THR A 306 23.81 -9.81 9.06
C THR A 306 23.83 -9.24 10.48
N ALA A 307 24.26 -10.04 11.44
CA ALA A 307 24.51 -9.62 12.82
C ALA A 307 25.79 -8.78 12.97
N ASP A 308 26.65 -8.72 11.95
CA ASP A 308 27.81 -7.84 11.90
C ASP A 308 27.38 -6.43 11.53
N GLU A 309 27.28 -5.54 12.52
CA GLU A 309 26.83 -4.16 12.36
C GLU A 309 27.70 -3.37 11.37
N ALA A 310 29.03 -3.54 11.39
CA ALA A 310 29.94 -2.84 10.51
C ALA A 310 29.75 -3.28 9.05
N LEU A 311 29.57 -4.59 8.84
CA LEU A 311 29.30 -5.15 7.52
C LEU A 311 27.89 -4.73 7.03
N ASN A 312 26.90 -4.71 7.92
CA ASN A 312 25.55 -4.26 7.62
C ASN A 312 25.55 -2.79 7.16
N GLU A 313 26.25 -1.90 7.87
CA GLU A 313 26.41 -0.50 7.46
C GLU A 313 27.11 -0.35 6.11
N GLN A 314 28.20 -1.09 5.91
CA GLN A 314 28.97 -1.05 4.66
C GLN A 314 28.17 -1.49 3.43
N LEU A 315 27.27 -2.48 3.58
CA LEU A 315 26.56 -3.13 2.48
C LEU A 315 25.15 -2.58 2.23
N ARG A 316 24.66 -1.65 3.05
CA ARG A 316 23.32 -1.04 2.86
C ARG A 316 23.16 -0.49 1.45
N GLY A 317 22.11 -0.95 0.73
CA GLY A 317 22.02 -0.74 -0.71
C GLY A 317 20.73 -0.13 -1.27
N ASN A 318 19.68 0.09 -0.51
CA ASN A 318 18.43 0.66 -1.02
C ASN A 318 17.74 1.59 0.00
N ILE A 319 16.59 2.16 -0.38
CA ILE A 319 15.85 3.10 0.47
C ILE A 319 15.38 2.50 1.81
N LEU A 320 15.28 1.18 1.93
CA LEU A 320 14.96 0.45 3.16
C LEU A 320 16.21 0.01 3.91
N SER A 321 17.41 0.41 3.44
CA SER A 321 18.70 0.08 4.05
C SER A 321 18.95 -1.44 4.18
N MET A 322 18.44 -2.22 3.24
CA MET A 322 18.67 -3.67 3.18
C MET A 322 20.06 -3.98 2.59
N VAL A 323 20.68 -5.06 3.07
CA VAL A 323 21.87 -5.63 2.44
C VAL A 323 21.46 -6.39 1.17
N PRO A 324 22.05 -6.10 0.01
CA PRO A 324 21.74 -6.83 -1.21
C PRO A 324 22.07 -8.33 -1.10
N ASN A 325 21.17 -9.17 -1.60
CA ASN A 325 21.44 -10.60 -1.73
C ASN A 325 22.39 -10.82 -2.92
N PRO A 326 23.58 -11.42 -2.72
CA PRO A 326 24.58 -11.58 -3.79
C PRO A 326 24.15 -12.55 -4.91
N HIS A 327 23.02 -13.24 -4.73
CA HIS A 327 22.52 -14.25 -5.66
C HIS A 327 21.36 -13.76 -6.51
N LEU A 328 20.92 -12.50 -6.35
CA LEU A 328 19.76 -11.93 -7.02
C LEU A 328 20.13 -10.73 -7.90
N PRO A 329 19.49 -10.58 -9.07
CA PRO A 329 19.58 -9.35 -9.86
C PRO A 329 18.80 -8.22 -9.19
N SER A 330 19.09 -6.99 -9.58
CA SER A 330 18.41 -5.79 -9.11
C SER A 330 17.86 -4.96 -10.27
N SER A 331 16.76 -4.25 -10.02
CA SER A 331 16.23 -3.22 -10.90
C SER A 331 17.14 -1.99 -10.94
N GLU A 332 16.85 -1.02 -11.81
CA GLU A 332 17.57 0.27 -11.90
C GLU A 332 17.52 1.07 -10.57
N TRP A 333 16.52 0.82 -9.71
CA TRP A 333 16.38 1.44 -8.37
C TRP A 333 17.03 0.60 -7.25
N GLY A 334 17.83 -0.43 -7.59
CA GLY A 334 18.49 -1.30 -6.62
C GLY A 334 17.53 -2.24 -5.87
N TRP A 335 16.33 -2.46 -6.37
CA TRP A 335 15.37 -3.39 -5.79
C TRP A 335 15.61 -4.78 -6.36
N GLN A 336 15.87 -5.73 -5.48
CA GLN A 336 16.19 -7.10 -5.88
C GLN A 336 14.96 -7.85 -6.40
N ILE A 337 15.14 -8.50 -7.54
CA ILE A 337 14.08 -9.26 -8.22
C ILE A 337 14.11 -10.68 -7.67
N ASP A 338 13.08 -11.05 -6.89
CA ASP A 338 13.03 -12.33 -6.20
C ASP A 338 11.63 -12.98 -6.24
N PRO A 339 11.30 -13.65 -7.33
CA PRO A 339 10.01 -14.36 -7.44
C PRO A 339 9.85 -15.48 -6.40
N LEU A 340 10.91 -16.25 -6.12
CA LEU A 340 10.86 -17.30 -5.11
C LEU A 340 10.68 -16.77 -3.69
N GLY A 341 11.19 -15.56 -3.43
CA GLY A 341 10.95 -14.84 -2.19
C GLY A 341 9.48 -14.55 -1.97
N LEU A 342 8.72 -14.26 -3.02
CA LEU A 342 7.26 -14.09 -2.92
C LEU A 342 6.60 -15.39 -2.44
N ARG A 343 6.92 -16.55 -3.04
CA ARG A 343 6.39 -17.86 -2.61
C ARG A 343 6.76 -18.16 -1.15
N THR A 344 8.01 -17.87 -0.78
CA THR A 344 8.48 -18.04 0.59
C THR A 344 7.67 -17.19 1.57
N LEU A 345 7.48 -15.90 1.26
CA LEU A 345 6.71 -14.98 2.10
C LEU A 345 5.24 -15.40 2.22
N LEU A 346 4.61 -15.81 1.14
CA LEU A 346 3.23 -16.31 1.12
C LEU A 346 3.07 -17.52 2.06
N ASN A 347 3.95 -18.50 1.99
CA ASN A 347 3.94 -19.65 2.89
C ASN A 347 4.17 -19.21 4.36
N MET A 348 5.15 -18.32 4.62
CA MET A 348 5.41 -17.83 5.98
C MET A 348 4.21 -17.10 6.58
N MET A 349 3.52 -16.25 5.79
CA MET A 349 2.32 -15.54 6.24
C MET A 349 1.15 -16.51 6.50
N TRP A 350 0.95 -17.49 5.61
CA TRP A 350 -0.07 -18.51 5.76
C TRP A 350 0.16 -19.36 7.01
N ASP A 351 1.37 -19.89 7.18
CA ASP A 351 1.74 -20.68 8.36
C ASP A 351 1.56 -19.90 9.67
N ARG A 352 1.84 -18.58 9.64
CA ARG A 352 1.78 -17.73 10.83
C ARG A 352 0.35 -17.37 11.24
N TRP A 353 -0.50 -17.03 10.30
CA TRP A 353 -1.80 -16.41 10.61
C TRP A 353 -3.02 -17.21 10.18
N GLN A 354 -2.90 -18.14 9.25
CA GLN A 354 -3.99 -19.00 8.75
C GLN A 354 -5.24 -18.19 8.37
N LYS A 355 -5.04 -17.06 7.69
CA LYS A 355 -6.08 -16.21 7.10
C LYS A 355 -5.84 -16.08 5.61
N PRO A 356 -6.91 -15.94 4.79
CA PRO A 356 -6.74 -15.72 3.36
C PRO A 356 -5.80 -14.55 3.06
N LEU A 357 -4.97 -14.66 2.03
CA LEU A 357 -3.99 -13.66 1.62
C LEU A 357 -4.44 -12.95 0.34
N PHE A 358 -4.06 -11.70 0.19
CA PHE A 358 -4.27 -10.92 -1.02
C PHE A 358 -3.01 -10.11 -1.34
N ILE A 359 -2.39 -10.35 -2.48
CA ILE A 359 -1.32 -9.47 -2.96
C ILE A 359 -1.99 -8.25 -3.60
N VAL A 360 -1.94 -7.11 -2.90
CA VAL A 360 -2.62 -5.89 -3.37
C VAL A 360 -1.66 -4.88 -4.02
N GLU A 361 -0.35 -5.15 -3.97
CA GLU A 361 0.65 -4.42 -4.73
C GLU A 361 1.82 -5.34 -5.09
N ASN A 362 2.16 -5.37 -6.37
CA ASN A 362 3.38 -5.96 -6.89
C ASN A 362 3.65 -5.35 -8.27
N GLY A 363 4.90 -5.12 -8.63
CA GLY A 363 5.25 -4.54 -9.92
C GLY A 363 6.71 -4.14 -10.01
N LEU A 364 7.13 -3.77 -11.20
CA LEU A 364 8.49 -3.31 -11.51
C LEU A 364 8.46 -1.85 -11.96
N GLY A 365 9.07 -0.97 -11.17
CA GLY A 365 9.37 0.40 -11.61
C GLY A 365 10.55 0.40 -12.56
N ALA A 366 10.37 0.96 -13.76
CA ALA A 366 11.39 1.03 -14.80
C ALA A 366 11.22 2.28 -15.66
N LYS A 367 12.27 2.68 -16.36
CA LYS A 367 12.19 3.71 -17.40
C LYS A 367 11.73 3.05 -18.69
N ASP A 368 10.59 3.52 -19.17
CA ASP A 368 10.07 3.04 -20.47
C ASP A 368 10.63 3.88 -21.61
N HIS A 369 10.75 3.27 -22.78
CA HIS A 369 11.14 3.94 -24.02
C HIS A 369 9.96 3.95 -25.01
N VAL A 370 9.60 5.12 -25.49
CA VAL A 370 8.59 5.29 -26.53
C VAL A 370 9.30 5.23 -27.89
N GLU A 371 8.97 4.22 -28.70
CA GLU A 371 9.53 4.03 -30.02
C GLU A 371 9.02 5.10 -31.03
N ALA A 372 9.67 5.20 -32.19
CA ALA A 372 9.30 6.18 -33.20
C ALA A 372 7.87 6.02 -33.75
N ASP A 373 7.31 4.81 -33.67
CA ASP A 373 5.92 4.50 -34.04
C ASP A 373 4.91 4.66 -32.88
N GLY A 374 5.39 5.10 -31.71
CA GLY A 374 4.60 5.27 -30.50
C GLY A 374 4.40 4.00 -29.68
N SER A 375 4.94 2.86 -30.09
CA SER A 375 4.90 1.60 -29.32
C SER A 375 5.84 1.65 -28.12
N ILE A 376 5.53 0.85 -27.08
CA ILE A 376 6.36 0.69 -25.89
C ILE A 376 6.54 -0.79 -25.61
N HIS A 377 7.80 -1.24 -25.75
CA HIS A 377 8.20 -2.63 -25.58
C HIS A 377 8.79 -2.86 -24.19
N ASP A 378 7.94 -3.21 -23.23
CA ASP A 378 8.30 -3.43 -21.83
C ASP A 378 8.37 -4.92 -21.45
N ASP A 379 9.09 -5.72 -22.25
CA ASP A 379 9.30 -7.15 -22.05
C ASP A 379 9.90 -7.49 -20.69
N TYR A 380 10.74 -6.61 -20.14
CA TYR A 380 11.30 -6.74 -18.79
C TYR A 380 10.21 -6.72 -17.71
N ARG A 381 9.12 -5.96 -17.90
CA ARG A 381 7.96 -5.94 -17.01
C ARG A 381 7.17 -7.24 -17.12
N ILE A 382 6.96 -7.70 -18.35
CA ILE A 382 6.29 -8.98 -18.61
C ILE A 382 7.04 -10.12 -17.92
N ALA A 383 8.35 -10.21 -18.10
CA ALA A 383 9.18 -11.24 -17.46
C ALA A 383 9.08 -11.19 -15.93
N TYR A 384 9.23 -10.00 -15.32
CA TYR A 384 9.09 -9.81 -13.87
C TYR A 384 7.72 -10.29 -13.35
N MET A 385 6.66 -9.86 -14.02
CA MET A 385 5.28 -10.20 -13.62
C MET A 385 5.01 -11.69 -13.78
N ASN A 386 5.40 -12.28 -14.92
CA ASN A 386 5.25 -13.70 -15.21
C ASN A 386 5.89 -14.56 -14.11
N ASP A 387 7.15 -14.29 -13.79
CA ASP A 387 7.89 -15.07 -12.80
C ASP A 387 7.28 -14.99 -11.40
N HIS A 388 6.79 -13.80 -10.99
CA HIS A 388 6.12 -13.64 -9.69
C HIS A 388 4.75 -14.35 -9.68
N LEU A 389 3.96 -14.24 -10.75
CA LEU A 389 2.66 -14.92 -10.85
C LEU A 389 2.82 -16.45 -10.85
N LEU A 390 3.86 -16.97 -11.49
CA LEU A 390 4.19 -18.40 -11.42
C LEU A 390 4.47 -18.85 -9.99
N GLN A 391 5.25 -18.09 -9.23
CA GLN A 391 5.56 -18.42 -7.84
C GLN A 391 4.34 -18.27 -6.92
N MET A 392 3.44 -17.33 -7.19
CA MET A 392 2.15 -17.23 -6.48
C MET A 392 1.27 -18.46 -6.77
N ARG A 393 1.23 -18.96 -8.01
CA ARG A 393 0.51 -20.18 -8.39
C ARG A 393 1.06 -21.40 -7.64
N GLU A 394 2.39 -21.49 -7.52
CA GLU A 394 3.04 -22.54 -6.74
C GLU A 394 2.73 -22.45 -5.24
N ALA A 395 2.64 -21.24 -4.68
CA ALA A 395 2.24 -21.07 -3.27
C ALA A 395 0.80 -21.56 -3.01
N ILE A 396 -0.11 -21.39 -3.97
CA ILE A 396 -1.47 -21.95 -3.87
C ILE A 396 -1.41 -23.51 -3.87
N GLU A 397 -0.55 -24.11 -4.68
CA GLU A 397 -0.32 -25.57 -4.64
C GLU A 397 0.31 -26.02 -3.32
N ASP A 398 1.09 -25.18 -2.65
CA ASP A 398 1.61 -25.42 -1.30
C ASP A 398 0.49 -25.39 -0.23
N GLY A 399 -0.72 -24.91 -0.56
CA GLY A 399 -1.87 -24.85 0.33
C GLY A 399 -2.22 -23.43 0.83
N VAL A 400 -1.58 -22.39 0.28
CA VAL A 400 -1.90 -21.01 0.63
C VAL A 400 -3.26 -20.62 0.03
N GLU A 401 -4.16 -20.07 0.84
CA GLU A 401 -5.44 -19.53 0.37
C GLU A 401 -5.25 -18.10 -0.12
N MET A 402 -5.46 -17.87 -1.42
CA MET A 402 -5.32 -16.58 -2.07
C MET A 402 -6.65 -16.05 -2.58
N LEU A 403 -6.98 -14.81 -2.26
CA LEU A 403 -8.19 -14.10 -2.74
C LEU A 403 -7.98 -13.47 -4.12
N GLY A 404 -6.78 -12.96 -4.38
CA GLY A 404 -6.54 -12.21 -5.59
C GLY A 404 -5.13 -11.62 -5.69
N TYR A 405 -4.95 -10.89 -6.78
CA TYR A 405 -3.74 -10.17 -7.13
C TYR A 405 -4.09 -8.85 -7.83
N THR A 406 -3.58 -7.74 -7.31
CA THR A 406 -3.63 -6.45 -7.99
C THR A 406 -2.21 -5.92 -8.21
N SER A 407 -1.88 -5.62 -9.47
CA SER A 407 -0.59 -5.03 -9.81
C SER A 407 -0.52 -3.60 -9.31
N TRP A 408 0.66 -3.17 -8.83
CA TRP A 408 0.85 -1.77 -8.47
C TRP A 408 0.93 -0.87 -9.68
N GLY A 409 0.15 0.20 -9.68
CA GLY A 409 0.16 1.21 -10.72
C GLY A 409 -0.11 0.62 -12.11
N PRO A 410 -1.31 0.07 -12.39
CA PRO A 410 -1.64 -0.46 -13.73
C PRO A 410 -1.59 0.61 -14.81
N ILE A 411 -1.66 1.86 -14.42
CA ILE A 411 -1.40 3.08 -15.17
C ILE A 411 -0.22 3.81 -14.53
N ASP A 412 0.64 4.44 -15.33
CA ASP A 412 1.76 5.22 -14.80
C ASP A 412 1.26 6.28 -13.82
N LEU A 413 1.94 6.42 -12.71
CA LEU A 413 1.56 7.30 -11.62
C LEU A 413 2.79 7.96 -10.99
N VAL A 414 2.55 8.96 -10.16
CA VAL A 414 3.63 9.64 -9.42
C VAL A 414 4.14 8.71 -8.32
N SER A 415 5.43 8.37 -8.32
CA SER A 415 6.00 7.44 -7.34
C SER A 415 5.96 8.02 -5.92
N ALA A 416 5.68 7.17 -4.91
CA ALA A 416 5.61 7.59 -3.52
C ALA A 416 6.98 8.01 -2.97
N SER A 417 8.06 7.31 -3.34
CA SER A 417 9.38 7.48 -2.72
C SER A 417 10.04 8.82 -3.01
N LYS A 418 9.96 9.32 -4.26
CA LYS A 418 10.63 10.55 -4.71
C LYS A 418 9.72 11.52 -5.47
N ALA A 419 8.43 11.22 -5.57
CA ALA A 419 7.47 11.99 -6.34
C ALA A 419 7.91 12.20 -7.81
N GLU A 420 8.39 11.14 -8.46
CA GLU A 420 8.79 11.10 -9.87
C GLU A 420 7.83 10.24 -10.68
N ILE A 421 7.57 10.58 -11.94
CA ILE A 421 6.75 9.78 -12.85
C ILE A 421 7.61 8.91 -13.79
N SER A 422 8.88 9.25 -13.96
CA SER A 422 9.84 8.49 -14.76
C SER A 422 10.07 7.06 -14.24
N LYS A 423 9.79 6.80 -12.96
CA LYS A 423 9.73 5.46 -12.37
C LYS A 423 8.37 4.83 -12.69
N ARG A 424 8.24 4.29 -13.89
CA ARG A 424 6.97 3.82 -14.44
C ARG A 424 6.68 2.38 -14.07
N TYR A 425 5.46 2.13 -13.58
CA TYR A 425 4.97 0.79 -13.20
C TYR A 425 3.90 0.27 -14.18
N GLY A 426 3.26 1.17 -14.91
CA GLY A 426 1.99 0.92 -15.61
C GLY A 426 2.10 -0.03 -16.80
N PHE A 427 1.01 -0.71 -17.07
CA PHE A 427 0.67 -1.31 -18.37
C PHE A 427 0.16 -0.22 -19.33
N ILE A 428 -0.29 0.89 -18.77
CA ILE A 428 -0.76 2.07 -19.48
C ILE A 428 0.25 3.19 -19.24
N TYR A 429 0.84 3.68 -20.32
CA TYR A 429 1.73 4.84 -20.31
C TYR A 429 0.91 6.11 -20.19
N VAL A 430 1.38 7.06 -19.40
CA VAL A 430 0.86 8.42 -19.33
C VAL A 430 1.93 9.38 -19.84
N ASP A 431 1.59 10.20 -20.84
CA ASP A 431 2.48 11.22 -21.38
C ASP A 431 2.63 12.37 -20.39
N ARG A 432 3.54 12.18 -19.42
CA ARG A 432 3.91 13.15 -18.41
C ARG A 432 5.35 12.92 -17.97
N GLU A 433 6.07 14.03 -17.76
CA GLU A 433 7.47 14.02 -17.32
C GLU A 433 7.60 14.53 -15.87
N ASP A 434 8.78 14.34 -15.27
CA ASP A 434 9.05 14.72 -13.88
C ASP A 434 8.96 16.23 -13.62
N ASP A 435 9.13 17.06 -14.67
CA ASP A 435 8.94 18.51 -14.61
C ASP A 435 7.46 18.95 -14.75
N GLY A 436 6.56 17.99 -14.89
CA GLY A 436 5.14 18.22 -15.07
C GLY A 436 4.71 18.52 -16.49
N SER A 437 5.61 18.50 -17.48
CA SER A 437 5.27 18.60 -18.89
C SER A 437 4.60 17.32 -19.41
N GLY A 438 4.00 17.40 -20.61
CA GLY A 438 3.29 16.30 -21.25
C GLY A 438 1.81 16.62 -21.45
N THR A 439 1.13 15.77 -22.20
CA THR A 439 -0.28 15.95 -22.60
C THR A 439 -1.26 15.17 -21.73
N LEU A 440 -0.77 14.35 -20.82
CA LEU A 440 -1.54 13.37 -20.06
C LEU A 440 -2.28 12.33 -20.94
N ALA A 441 -1.89 12.16 -22.18
CA ALA A 441 -2.46 11.13 -23.05
C ALA A 441 -2.10 9.72 -22.53
N ARG A 442 -3.04 8.78 -22.71
CA ARG A 442 -2.86 7.39 -22.31
C ARG A 442 -2.50 6.54 -23.52
N SER A 443 -1.50 5.67 -23.37
CA SER A 443 -1.10 4.69 -24.40
C SER A 443 -0.91 3.30 -23.81
N ARG A 444 -1.33 2.26 -24.54
CA ARG A 444 -1.17 0.87 -24.10
C ARG A 444 0.25 0.40 -24.38
N LYS A 445 0.92 -0.15 -23.35
CA LYS A 445 2.24 -0.79 -23.51
C LYS A 445 2.08 -2.23 -23.97
N LYS A 446 3.16 -2.91 -24.34
CA LYS A 446 3.12 -4.33 -24.70
C LYS A 446 2.58 -5.19 -23.55
N SER A 447 2.96 -4.88 -22.33
CA SER A 447 2.47 -5.55 -21.11
C SER A 447 0.96 -5.43 -20.89
N PHE A 448 0.30 -4.40 -21.43
CA PHE A 448 -1.16 -4.25 -21.37
C PHE A 448 -1.87 -5.47 -21.99
N PHE A 449 -1.46 -5.85 -23.20
CA PHE A 449 -2.05 -6.96 -23.93
C PHE A 449 -1.69 -8.30 -23.30
N TRP A 450 -0.45 -8.45 -22.83
CA TRP A 450 -0.01 -9.64 -22.12
C TRP A 450 -0.84 -9.87 -20.84
N TYR A 451 -1.01 -8.84 -19.99
CA TYR A 451 -1.74 -8.96 -18.74
C TYR A 451 -3.24 -9.19 -18.97
N ARG A 452 -3.83 -8.57 -19.99
CA ARG A 452 -5.19 -8.88 -20.46
C ARG A 452 -5.34 -10.37 -20.76
N ASP A 453 -4.40 -10.96 -21.48
CA ASP A 453 -4.45 -12.37 -21.86
C ASP A 453 -4.22 -13.29 -20.65
N VAL A 454 -3.40 -12.89 -19.68
CA VAL A 454 -3.25 -13.59 -18.38
C VAL A 454 -4.59 -13.63 -17.65
N ILE A 455 -5.28 -12.50 -17.52
CA ILE A 455 -6.58 -12.40 -16.86
C ILE A 455 -7.62 -13.25 -17.59
N ALA A 456 -7.72 -13.12 -18.92
CA ALA A 456 -8.67 -13.86 -19.74
C ALA A 456 -8.52 -15.40 -19.63
N SER A 457 -7.27 -15.87 -19.46
CA SER A 457 -6.99 -17.29 -19.26
C SER A 457 -7.02 -17.73 -17.79
N ASN A 458 -7.31 -16.81 -16.84
CA ASN A 458 -7.16 -17.02 -15.40
C ASN A 458 -5.76 -17.57 -15.04
N GLY A 459 -4.71 -17.04 -15.71
CA GLY A 459 -3.32 -17.42 -15.52
C GLY A 459 -2.90 -18.75 -16.14
N ALA A 460 -3.74 -19.38 -16.96
CA ALA A 460 -3.42 -20.67 -17.58
C ALA A 460 -2.32 -20.58 -18.66
N ASN A 461 -2.07 -19.40 -19.20
CA ASN A 461 -1.07 -19.10 -20.23
C ASN A 461 0.28 -18.63 -19.68
N LEU A 462 0.47 -18.59 -18.37
CA LEU A 462 1.78 -18.30 -17.75
C LEU A 462 2.76 -19.45 -18.02
N GLU A 463 3.98 -19.12 -18.50
CA GLU A 463 5.02 -20.05 -18.92
C GLU A 463 6.31 -19.89 -18.11
#